data_a7f7d6892b9ea45bdc895ef5dc40e5c5
#
_entry.id   a7f7d6892b9ea45bdc895ef5dc40e5c5
#
_cell.length_a   1.000
_cell.length_b   1.000
_cell.length_c   1.000
_cell.angle_alpha   90.00
_cell.angle_beta   90.00
_cell.angle_gamma   90.00
#
_symmetry.space_group_name_H-M   'P 1'
#
loop_
_entity.id
_entity.type
_entity.pdbx_description
1 polymer ?
#
loop_
_entity_poly.entity_id
_entity_poly.type
_entity_poly.pdbx_seq_one_letter_code
_entity_poly.pdbx_strand_id
1 'polypeptide(L)'
;MKKALYIFGVLAMGIAVYSFTVADPETLAIGAAAPKTDLKMDAIDGKSVSLSDLKKANGLAVIFSSNTCPFVVGAEGYGEGWETRYLGLQKAANSSNIGLVLINSNEAKRANGESMEDMKKRAADKRFSNVAYLLDKNSELANAFGARTTPHVFLFDKDMKLVYRGAIDNNNESAAKVTDAYLEKAMINLSQGKAINPAETKATGCGIKRVG
;
A
#
# COMPACT_ATOMS: atom_id res chain seq x y z
N MET A 1 -11.72 49.11 -65.94
CA MET A 1 -12.28 48.75 -64.57
C MET A 1 -11.66 47.45 -64.14
N LYS A 2 -10.65 47.50 -63.23
CA LYS A 2 -9.93 46.30 -62.72
C LYS A 2 -10.52 45.99 -61.39
N LYS A 3 -11.14 44.76 -61.22
CA LYS A 3 -11.65 44.25 -59.97
C LYS A 3 -10.50 43.56 -59.23
N ALA A 4 -10.12 44.08 -58.05
CA ALA A 4 -9.16 43.45 -57.18
C ALA A 4 -9.89 42.42 -56.32
N LEU A 5 -9.42 41.15 -56.34
CA LEU A 5 -9.91 40.04 -55.55
C LEU A 5 -9.05 39.93 -54.29
N TYR A 6 -9.62 40.23 -53.12
CA TYR A 6 -8.95 40.05 -51.83
C TYR A 6 -9.21 38.60 -51.33
N ILE A 7 -8.15 37.80 -51.27
CA ILE A 7 -8.19 36.46 -50.65
C ILE A 7 -7.85 36.66 -49.19
N PHE A 8 -8.83 36.44 -48.30
CA PHE A 8 -8.61 36.34 -46.87
C PHE A 8 -8.14 34.91 -46.52
N GLY A 9 -6.86 34.77 -46.23
CA GLY A 9 -6.31 33.53 -45.67
C GLY A 9 -6.63 33.42 -44.19
N VAL A 10 -7.49 32.46 -43.82
CA VAL A 10 -7.73 32.09 -42.41
C VAL A 10 -6.62 31.14 -41.95
N LEU A 11 -5.74 31.66 -41.12
CA LEU A 11 -4.69 30.85 -40.47
C LEU A 11 -5.31 30.09 -39.28
N ALA A 12 -5.65 28.83 -39.47
CA ALA A 12 -6.11 27.97 -38.39
C ALA A 12 -4.92 27.59 -37.50
N MET A 13 -4.79 28.22 -36.34
CA MET A 13 -3.82 27.87 -35.30
C MET A 13 -4.32 26.66 -34.58
N GLY A 14 -3.83 25.47 -34.94
CA GLY A 14 -4.11 24.23 -34.24
C GLY A 14 -3.46 24.22 -32.87
N ILE A 15 -4.26 24.29 -31.79
CA ILE A 15 -3.79 24.08 -30.41
C ILE A 15 -3.63 22.59 -30.22
N ALA A 16 -2.39 22.09 -30.20
CA ALA A 16 -2.09 20.71 -29.79
C ALA A 16 -2.26 20.59 -28.27
N VAL A 17 -3.36 19.97 -27.85
CA VAL A 17 -3.57 19.62 -26.45
C VAL A 17 -2.74 18.38 -26.15
N TYR A 18 -1.58 18.56 -25.51
CA TYR A 18 -0.80 17.46 -24.98
C TYR A 18 -1.50 16.93 -23.72
N SER A 19 -2.21 15.83 -23.84
CA SER A 19 -2.68 15.08 -22.69
C SER A 19 -1.49 14.38 -22.03
N PHE A 20 -1.02 14.92 -20.90
CA PHE A 20 -0.08 14.20 -20.05
C PHE A 20 -0.84 13.09 -19.34
N THR A 21 -0.73 11.86 -19.82
CA THR A 21 -1.10 10.69 -19.03
C THR A 21 -0.04 10.50 -17.96
N VAL A 22 -0.39 10.77 -16.70
CA VAL A 22 0.44 10.40 -15.56
C VAL A 22 0.45 8.87 -15.53
N ALA A 23 1.57 8.27 -15.92
CA ALA A 23 1.73 6.83 -15.81
C ALA A 23 1.66 6.42 -14.34
N ASP A 24 0.98 5.30 -14.04
CA ASP A 24 1.01 4.73 -12.69
C ASP A 24 2.47 4.52 -12.25
N PRO A 25 2.83 4.91 -11.00
CA PRO A 25 4.20 4.76 -10.54
C PRO A 25 4.63 3.29 -10.61
N GLU A 26 5.84 3.06 -11.09
CA GLU A 26 6.42 1.72 -11.15
C GLU A 26 6.56 1.15 -9.73
N THR A 27 6.13 -0.10 -9.54
CA THR A 27 6.22 -0.74 -8.22
C THR A 27 7.68 -1.03 -7.88
N LEU A 28 8.08 -0.68 -6.66
CA LEU A 28 9.44 -0.83 -6.14
C LEU A 28 10.00 -2.24 -6.41
N ALA A 29 11.16 -2.33 -7.05
CA ALA A 29 11.78 -3.60 -7.43
C ALA A 29 12.41 -4.33 -6.23
N ILE A 30 12.47 -5.66 -6.27
CA ILE A 30 13.21 -6.45 -5.27
C ILE A 30 14.67 -6.00 -5.24
N GLY A 31 15.21 -5.82 -4.04
CA GLY A 31 16.56 -5.29 -3.79
C GLY A 31 16.65 -3.77 -3.72
N ALA A 32 15.62 -3.03 -4.13
CA ALA A 32 15.61 -1.58 -4.02
C ALA A 32 15.51 -1.11 -2.56
N ALA A 33 16.12 0.03 -2.25
CA ALA A 33 15.99 0.65 -0.94
C ALA A 33 14.58 1.25 -0.74
N ALA A 34 14.06 1.16 0.49
CA ALA A 34 12.79 1.78 0.84
C ALA A 34 12.88 3.31 0.67
N PRO A 35 12.00 3.92 -0.14
CA PRO A 35 11.96 5.38 -0.25
C PRO A 35 11.24 5.99 0.97
N LYS A 36 11.52 7.28 1.24
CA LYS A 36 10.79 8.10 2.24
C LYS A 36 10.72 7.46 3.64
N THR A 37 11.78 6.80 4.07
CA THR A 37 11.82 6.10 5.37
C THR A 37 11.60 7.02 6.56
N ASP A 38 11.91 8.33 6.43
CA ASP A 38 11.80 9.33 7.49
C ASP A 38 10.52 10.19 7.37
N LEU A 39 9.65 9.91 6.40
CA LEU A 39 8.35 10.58 6.26
C LEU A 39 7.51 10.34 7.50
N LYS A 40 7.19 11.42 8.23
CA LYS A 40 6.33 11.34 9.41
C LYS A 40 4.87 11.26 9.01
N MET A 41 4.17 10.27 9.56
CA MET A 41 2.76 10.03 9.34
C MET A 41 2.02 9.93 10.68
N ASP A 42 0.80 10.44 10.72
CA ASP A 42 -0.05 10.36 11.91
C ASP A 42 -0.54 8.92 12.11
N ALA A 43 -0.38 8.40 13.32
CA ALA A 43 -0.82 7.07 13.71
C ALA A 43 -2.14 7.11 14.48
N ILE A 44 -2.89 6.00 14.49
CA ILE A 44 -4.14 5.86 15.24
C ILE A 44 -3.98 6.05 16.76
N ASP A 45 -2.79 5.86 17.30
CA ASP A 45 -2.47 6.07 18.72
C ASP A 45 -2.13 7.53 19.07
N GLY A 46 -2.22 8.42 18.08
CA GLY A 46 -1.96 9.87 18.23
C GLY A 46 -0.50 10.28 18.09
N LYS A 47 0.41 9.34 17.84
CA LYS A 47 1.81 9.65 17.58
C LYS A 47 2.02 10.04 16.12
N SER A 48 3.14 10.73 15.84
CA SER A 48 3.65 10.95 14.50
C SER A 48 4.95 10.18 14.35
N VAL A 49 4.93 9.14 13.49
CA VAL A 49 6.03 8.18 13.34
C VAL A 49 6.38 7.96 11.87
N SER A 50 7.57 7.47 11.62
CA SER A 50 8.08 7.14 10.28
C SER A 50 8.36 5.64 10.17
N LEU A 51 8.68 5.16 8.96
CA LEU A 51 9.10 3.78 8.76
C LEU A 51 10.40 3.48 9.52
N SER A 52 11.33 4.45 9.59
CA SER A 52 12.58 4.33 10.35
C SER A 52 12.31 4.10 11.84
N ASP A 53 11.31 4.76 12.44
CA ASP A 53 10.95 4.58 13.85
C ASP A 53 10.34 3.20 14.15
N LEU A 54 9.70 2.58 13.15
CA LEU A 54 8.97 1.31 13.31
C LEU A 54 9.80 0.09 12.90
N LYS A 55 10.93 0.30 12.22
CA LYS A 55 11.86 -0.77 11.85
C LYS A 55 12.41 -1.46 13.09
N LYS A 56 12.48 -2.80 13.06
CA LYS A 56 13.15 -3.62 14.06
C LYS A 56 14.46 -4.19 13.52
N ALA A 57 15.17 -4.96 14.36
CA ALA A 57 16.51 -5.44 14.02
C ALA A 57 16.57 -6.26 12.72
N ASN A 58 15.54 -7.02 12.38
CA ASN A 58 15.51 -7.85 11.17
C ASN A 58 14.76 -7.19 10.01
N GLY A 59 14.19 -5.99 10.19
CA GLY A 59 13.54 -5.27 9.11
C GLY A 59 12.13 -4.74 9.42
N LEU A 60 11.35 -4.51 8.36
CA LEU A 60 10.01 -3.91 8.43
C LEU A 60 9.09 -4.49 7.37
N ALA A 61 7.90 -4.92 7.76
CA ALA A 61 6.78 -5.23 6.87
C ALA A 61 5.82 -4.05 6.77
N VAL A 62 5.56 -3.57 5.57
CA VAL A 62 4.63 -2.48 5.25
C VAL A 62 3.46 -3.07 4.47
N ILE A 63 2.23 -2.83 4.93
CA ILE A 63 1.01 -3.27 4.26
C ILE A 63 0.16 -2.05 3.96
N PHE A 64 0.02 -1.70 2.69
CA PHE A 64 -0.99 -0.72 2.26
C PHE A 64 -2.37 -1.33 2.45
N SER A 65 -3.18 -0.72 3.30
CA SER A 65 -4.47 -1.22 3.77
C SER A 65 -5.59 -0.22 3.54
N SER A 66 -6.82 -0.60 3.86
CA SER A 66 -8.03 0.19 3.67
C SER A 66 -9.09 -0.21 4.68
N ASN A 67 -9.93 0.75 5.07
CA ASN A 67 -11.12 0.46 5.89
C ASN A 67 -12.33 0.05 5.04
N THR A 68 -12.30 0.26 3.73
CA THR A 68 -13.48 0.11 2.86
C THR A 68 -13.28 -0.87 1.70
N CYS A 69 -12.05 -1.35 1.47
CA CYS A 69 -11.78 -2.32 0.41
C CYS A 69 -12.30 -3.71 0.80
N PRO A 70 -13.25 -4.32 0.04
CA PRO A 70 -13.81 -5.63 0.39
C PRO A 70 -12.77 -6.76 0.46
N PHE A 71 -11.68 -6.69 -0.28
CA PHE A 71 -10.57 -7.62 -0.14
C PHE A 71 -9.86 -7.50 1.22
N VAL A 72 -9.87 -6.31 1.83
CA VAL A 72 -9.29 -6.09 3.16
C VAL A 72 -10.30 -6.44 4.25
N VAL A 73 -11.51 -5.87 4.18
CA VAL A 73 -12.48 -5.88 5.28
C VAL A 73 -13.43 -7.06 5.27
N GLY A 74 -13.43 -7.82 4.17
CA GLY A 74 -14.44 -8.84 3.88
C GLY A 74 -15.78 -8.23 3.46
N ALA A 75 -16.52 -8.94 2.63
CA ALA A 75 -17.88 -8.61 2.22
C ALA A 75 -18.52 -9.83 1.57
N GLU A 76 -19.83 -9.78 1.33
CA GLU A 76 -20.53 -10.78 0.52
C GLU A 76 -19.87 -10.89 -0.86
N GLY A 77 -19.53 -12.11 -1.28
CA GLY A 77 -18.81 -12.39 -2.52
C GLY A 77 -17.30 -12.18 -2.48
N TYR A 78 -16.74 -11.63 -1.37
CA TYR A 78 -15.29 -11.41 -1.19
C TYR A 78 -14.68 -12.22 -0.04
N GLY A 79 -15.51 -12.87 0.80
CA GLY A 79 -15.06 -13.67 1.95
C GLY A 79 -14.71 -12.84 3.19
N GLU A 80 -13.85 -13.39 4.06
CA GLU A 80 -13.49 -12.81 5.36
C GLU A 80 -12.64 -11.55 5.25
N GLY A 81 -11.93 -11.36 4.15
CA GLY A 81 -10.95 -10.30 3.97
C GLY A 81 -9.65 -10.51 4.76
N TRP A 82 -8.58 -9.85 4.31
CA TRP A 82 -7.25 -10.04 4.88
C TRP A 82 -7.01 -9.34 6.22
N GLU A 83 -7.87 -8.40 6.67
CA GLU A 83 -7.67 -7.77 7.99
C GLU A 83 -7.73 -8.77 9.15
N THR A 84 -8.42 -9.90 8.97
CA THR A 84 -8.49 -10.98 9.95
C THR A 84 -7.12 -11.63 10.24
N ARG A 85 -6.11 -11.40 9.36
CA ARG A 85 -4.73 -11.89 9.51
C ARG A 85 -3.84 -10.93 10.31
N TYR A 86 -4.22 -9.65 10.49
CA TYR A 86 -3.32 -8.61 11.04
C TYR A 86 -2.77 -8.94 12.41
N LEU A 87 -3.59 -9.50 13.33
CA LEU A 87 -3.11 -9.91 14.64
C LEU A 87 -2.12 -11.10 14.59
N GLY A 88 -2.38 -12.06 13.72
CA GLY A 88 -1.46 -13.20 13.48
C GLY A 88 -0.13 -12.71 12.91
N LEU A 89 -0.19 -11.84 11.91
CA LEU A 89 1.00 -11.22 11.29
C LEU A 89 1.79 -10.37 12.29
N GLN A 90 1.11 -9.62 13.18
CA GLN A 90 1.80 -8.88 14.25
C GLN A 90 2.56 -9.80 15.21
N LYS A 91 1.97 -10.96 15.58
CA LYS A 91 2.64 -11.96 16.40
C LYS A 91 3.86 -12.55 15.67
N ALA A 92 3.70 -12.96 14.41
CA ALA A 92 4.79 -13.49 13.59
C ALA A 92 5.92 -12.47 13.40
N ALA A 93 5.58 -11.20 13.12
CA ALA A 93 6.54 -10.10 12.98
C ALA A 93 7.32 -9.89 14.30
N ASN A 94 6.63 -9.88 15.45
CA ASN A 94 7.28 -9.75 16.76
C ASN A 94 8.24 -10.91 17.03
N SER A 95 7.82 -12.16 16.77
CA SER A 95 8.66 -13.36 16.94
C SER A 95 9.87 -13.37 16.02
N SER A 96 9.75 -12.73 14.85
CA SER A 96 10.82 -12.58 13.85
C SER A 96 11.69 -11.34 14.09
N ASN A 97 11.41 -10.52 15.11
CA ASN A 97 12.04 -9.21 15.34
C ASN A 97 11.99 -8.28 14.11
N ILE A 98 10.83 -8.27 13.44
CA ILE A 98 10.48 -7.44 12.30
C ILE A 98 9.38 -6.46 12.72
N GLY A 99 9.45 -5.20 12.31
CA GLY A 99 8.37 -4.24 12.47
C GLY A 99 7.19 -4.61 11.56
N LEU A 100 5.96 -4.27 11.96
CA LEU A 100 4.77 -4.38 11.10
C LEU A 100 4.02 -3.07 11.15
N VAL A 101 3.66 -2.53 9.99
CA VAL A 101 2.89 -1.30 9.86
C VAL A 101 1.83 -1.42 8.77
N LEU A 102 0.64 -0.95 9.07
CA LEU A 102 -0.46 -0.75 8.13
C LEU A 102 -0.45 0.71 7.67
N ILE A 103 -0.66 0.96 6.38
CA ILE A 103 -0.68 2.30 5.79
C ILE A 103 -2.01 2.52 5.07
N ASN A 104 -2.74 3.57 5.44
CA ASN A 104 -3.94 3.99 4.72
C ASN A 104 -3.62 5.15 3.79
N SER A 105 -3.62 4.88 2.49
CA SER A 105 -3.26 5.84 1.43
C SER A 105 -4.46 6.25 0.55
N ASN A 106 -5.71 5.95 0.99
CA ASN A 106 -6.93 6.23 0.21
C ASN A 106 -7.37 7.71 0.35
N GLU A 107 -6.53 8.65 -0.09
CA GLU A 107 -6.75 10.08 0.10
C GLU A 107 -8.09 10.56 -0.46
N ALA A 108 -8.49 10.13 -1.65
CA ALA A 108 -9.76 10.51 -2.27
C ALA A 108 -11.00 9.97 -1.52
N LYS A 109 -10.82 9.13 -0.50
CA LYS A 109 -11.88 8.54 0.31
C LYS A 109 -11.86 8.99 1.78
N ARG A 110 -11.06 10.00 2.16
CA ARG A 110 -10.95 10.46 3.54
C ARG A 110 -12.31 10.82 4.16
N ALA A 111 -13.20 11.46 3.41
CA ALA A 111 -14.56 11.78 3.87
C ALA A 111 -15.55 10.60 3.78
N ASN A 112 -15.13 9.44 3.30
CA ASN A 112 -16.00 8.29 2.99
C ASN A 112 -15.41 6.98 3.54
N GLY A 113 -15.17 6.93 4.86
CA GLY A 113 -14.78 5.72 5.57
C GLY A 113 -13.26 5.48 5.70
N GLU A 114 -12.43 6.43 5.26
CA GLU A 114 -10.95 6.30 5.32
C GLU A 114 -10.31 7.44 6.15
N SER A 115 -11.08 8.13 6.99
CA SER A 115 -10.57 9.16 7.92
C SER A 115 -9.75 8.54 9.05
N MET A 116 -9.02 9.36 9.80
CA MET A 116 -8.31 8.92 11.00
C MET A 116 -9.28 8.34 12.05
N GLU A 117 -10.47 8.93 12.18
CA GLU A 117 -11.51 8.46 13.08
C GLU A 117 -12.03 7.08 12.65
N ASP A 118 -12.25 6.88 11.35
CA ASP A 118 -12.66 5.59 10.80
C ASP A 118 -11.57 4.53 11.01
N MET A 119 -10.29 4.89 10.84
CA MET A 119 -9.16 4.00 11.10
C MET A 119 -9.10 3.57 12.58
N LYS A 120 -9.25 4.52 13.52
CA LYS A 120 -9.28 4.26 14.97
C LYS A 120 -10.45 3.35 15.32
N LYS A 121 -11.65 3.68 14.84
CA LYS A 121 -12.85 2.89 15.08
C LYS A 121 -12.68 1.46 14.56
N ARG A 122 -12.21 1.30 13.32
CA ARG A 122 -12.03 -0.02 12.72
C ARG A 122 -10.99 -0.85 13.46
N ALA A 123 -9.84 -0.27 13.82
CA ALA A 123 -8.81 -0.96 14.57
C ALA A 123 -9.31 -1.43 15.94
N ALA A 124 -10.15 -0.64 16.62
CA ALA A 124 -10.77 -1.00 17.88
C ALA A 124 -11.81 -2.13 17.71
N ASP A 125 -12.74 -1.99 16.75
CA ASP A 125 -13.79 -2.97 16.48
C ASP A 125 -13.22 -4.35 16.09
N LYS A 126 -12.11 -4.36 15.34
CA LYS A 126 -11.42 -5.57 14.86
C LYS A 126 -10.26 -6.02 15.76
N ARG A 127 -10.04 -5.31 16.87
CA ARG A 127 -9.05 -5.64 17.92
C ARG A 127 -7.59 -5.63 17.47
N PHE A 128 -7.25 -4.85 16.43
CA PHE A 128 -5.85 -4.68 16.02
C PHE A 128 -5.27 -3.29 16.35
N SER A 129 -5.82 -2.59 17.36
CA SER A 129 -5.34 -1.25 17.77
C SER A 129 -3.88 -1.23 18.25
N ASN A 130 -3.29 -2.39 18.55
CA ASN A 130 -1.87 -2.55 18.87
C ASN A 130 -0.96 -2.71 17.65
N VAL A 131 -1.51 -2.77 16.44
CA VAL A 131 -0.77 -2.73 15.18
C VAL A 131 -0.60 -1.26 14.78
N ALA A 132 0.62 -0.83 14.45
CA ALA A 132 0.83 0.52 13.94
C ALA A 132 0.00 0.71 12.66
N TYR A 133 -0.89 1.70 12.64
CA TYR A 133 -1.72 2.02 11.50
C TYR A 133 -1.63 3.52 11.22
N LEU A 134 -1.04 3.88 10.08
CA LEU A 134 -0.65 5.24 9.74
C LEU A 134 -1.49 5.78 8.58
N LEU A 135 -1.74 7.08 8.63
CA LEU A 135 -2.43 7.82 7.58
C LEU A 135 -1.41 8.45 6.64
N ASP A 136 -1.36 7.97 5.43
CA ASP A 136 -0.51 8.49 4.34
C ASP A 136 -1.25 9.60 3.59
N LYS A 137 -0.95 10.85 3.95
CA LYS A 137 -1.54 12.03 3.32
C LYS A 137 -1.12 12.14 1.86
N ASN A 138 -2.05 12.50 1.00
CA ASN A 138 -1.86 12.65 -0.45
C ASN A 138 -1.33 11.37 -1.14
N SER A 139 -1.47 10.20 -0.50
CA SER A 139 -0.90 8.93 -0.98
C SER A 139 0.61 9.04 -1.28
N GLU A 140 1.34 9.86 -0.52
CA GLU A 140 2.74 10.21 -0.77
C GLU A 140 3.66 8.99 -0.68
N LEU A 141 3.48 8.18 0.38
CA LEU A 141 4.26 6.95 0.54
C LEU A 141 3.84 5.91 -0.50
N ALA A 142 2.53 5.74 -0.75
CA ALA A 142 2.04 4.81 -1.77
C ALA A 142 2.58 5.14 -3.15
N ASN A 143 2.69 6.43 -3.50
CA ASN A 143 3.28 6.86 -4.77
C ASN A 143 4.77 6.52 -4.85
N ALA A 144 5.53 6.76 -3.77
CA ALA A 144 6.96 6.46 -3.72
C ALA A 144 7.26 4.95 -3.81
N PHE A 145 6.37 4.09 -3.29
CA PHE A 145 6.48 2.63 -3.35
C PHE A 145 5.94 2.05 -4.67
N GLY A 146 5.21 2.84 -5.46
CA GLY A 146 4.42 2.32 -6.57
C GLY A 146 3.41 1.27 -6.11
N ALA A 147 2.86 1.44 -4.89
CA ALA A 147 1.81 0.58 -4.38
C ALA A 147 0.52 0.81 -5.16
N ARG A 148 -0.14 -0.25 -5.63
CA ARG A 148 -1.28 -0.14 -6.56
C ARG A 148 -2.62 -0.49 -5.92
N THR A 149 -2.61 -1.46 -5.01
CA THR A 149 -3.84 -2.04 -4.45
C THR A 149 -3.85 -2.03 -2.93
N THR A 150 -5.00 -2.32 -2.35
CA THR A 150 -5.15 -2.67 -0.94
C THR A 150 -5.80 -4.06 -0.81
N PRO A 151 -5.14 -5.04 -0.14
CA PRO A 151 -3.80 -4.90 0.42
C PRO A 151 -2.69 -4.95 -0.64
N HIS A 152 -1.52 -4.36 -0.32
CA HIS A 152 -0.26 -4.56 -1.05
C HIS A 152 0.88 -4.59 -0.03
N VAL A 153 1.65 -5.66 -0.03
CA VAL A 153 2.70 -5.93 0.94
C VAL A 153 4.08 -5.58 0.39
N PHE A 154 4.93 -5.01 1.25
CA PHE A 154 6.36 -4.80 1.02
C PHE A 154 7.11 -5.20 2.28
N LEU A 155 8.00 -6.19 2.20
CA LEU A 155 8.87 -6.61 3.31
C LEU A 155 10.29 -6.17 3.02
N PHE A 156 10.87 -5.41 3.93
CA PHE A 156 12.24 -4.93 3.89
C PHE A 156 13.11 -5.65 4.91
N ASP A 157 14.37 -5.87 4.58
CA ASP A 157 15.39 -6.39 5.48
C ASP A 157 15.91 -5.34 6.47
N LYS A 158 16.92 -5.70 7.27
CA LYS A 158 17.57 -4.82 8.24
C LYS A 158 18.20 -3.57 7.62
N ASP A 159 18.59 -3.63 6.35
CA ASP A 159 19.20 -2.53 5.59
C ASP A 159 18.17 -1.75 4.76
N MET A 160 16.87 -2.00 5.03
CA MET A 160 15.72 -1.41 4.33
C MET A 160 15.75 -1.69 2.82
N LYS A 161 16.25 -2.84 2.39
CA LYS A 161 16.14 -3.33 1.03
C LYS A 161 14.93 -4.25 0.90
N LEU A 162 14.16 -4.08 -0.18
CA LEU A 162 12.96 -4.87 -0.45
C LEU A 162 13.33 -6.32 -0.73
N VAL A 163 12.79 -7.25 0.05
CA VAL A 163 13.06 -8.69 -0.08
C VAL A 163 11.81 -9.51 -0.44
N TYR A 164 10.62 -8.94 -0.24
CA TYR A 164 9.35 -9.52 -0.69
C TYR A 164 8.34 -8.41 -1.01
N ARG A 165 7.54 -8.62 -2.08
CA ARG A 165 6.35 -7.80 -2.38
C ARG A 165 5.20 -8.66 -2.90
N GLY A 166 3.95 -8.24 -2.64
CA GLY A 166 2.78 -8.92 -3.20
C GLY A 166 1.61 -9.05 -2.23
N ALA A 167 1.05 -10.26 -2.12
CA ALA A 167 -0.10 -10.58 -1.29
C ALA A 167 0.31 -10.96 0.15
N ILE A 168 -0.66 -10.96 1.06
CA ILE A 168 -0.49 -11.47 2.43
C ILE A 168 -0.40 -13.00 2.42
N ASP A 169 -1.35 -13.64 1.75
CA ASP A 169 -1.46 -15.08 1.55
C ASP A 169 -2.20 -15.37 0.23
N ASN A 170 -2.45 -16.63 -0.05
CA ASN A 170 -3.12 -17.05 -1.29
C ASN A 170 -4.65 -17.14 -1.18
N ASN A 171 -5.27 -16.72 -0.06
CA ASN A 171 -6.72 -16.87 0.10
C ASN A 171 -7.36 -15.78 0.96
N ASN A 172 -8.03 -14.81 0.31
CA ASN A 172 -8.79 -13.77 1.02
C ASN A 172 -10.20 -14.22 1.47
N GLU A 173 -10.70 -15.34 0.93
CA GLU A 173 -12.04 -15.81 1.26
C GLU A 173 -12.12 -16.39 2.66
N SER A 174 -11.11 -17.21 3.05
CA SER A 174 -11.08 -17.83 4.38
C SER A 174 -9.66 -18.12 4.86
N ALA A 175 -9.38 -17.78 6.13
CA ALA A 175 -8.13 -18.11 6.78
C ALA A 175 -7.89 -19.63 6.84
N ALA A 176 -8.96 -20.41 6.99
CA ALA A 176 -8.89 -21.87 7.06
C ALA A 176 -8.49 -22.53 5.71
N LYS A 177 -8.65 -21.82 4.60
CA LYS A 177 -8.30 -22.30 3.25
C LYS A 177 -6.93 -21.83 2.77
N VAL A 178 -6.17 -21.09 3.61
CA VAL A 178 -4.82 -20.64 3.27
C VAL A 178 -3.88 -21.84 3.20
N THR A 179 -3.25 -22.06 2.06
CA THR A 179 -2.20 -23.07 1.85
C THR A 179 -0.82 -22.44 1.79
N ASP A 180 -0.75 -21.16 1.41
CA ASP A 180 0.48 -20.38 1.30
C ASP A 180 0.37 -19.03 2.00
N ALA A 181 0.90 -18.96 3.22
CA ALA A 181 1.00 -17.76 4.03
C ALA A 181 2.28 -16.98 3.63
N TYR A 182 2.25 -16.32 2.48
CA TYR A 182 3.42 -15.71 1.85
C TYR A 182 4.20 -14.77 2.76
N LEU A 183 3.54 -13.75 3.32
CA LEU A 183 4.20 -12.76 4.17
C LEU A 183 4.75 -13.38 5.46
N GLU A 184 3.98 -14.25 6.12
CA GLU A 184 4.42 -14.91 7.35
C GLU A 184 5.65 -15.77 7.09
N LYS A 185 5.63 -16.62 6.05
CA LYS A 185 6.79 -17.43 5.63
C LYS A 185 8.00 -16.55 5.27
N ALA A 186 7.77 -15.42 4.57
CA ALA A 186 8.83 -14.49 4.22
C ALA A 186 9.48 -13.88 5.47
N MET A 187 8.71 -13.44 6.46
CA MET A 187 9.24 -12.89 7.72
C MET A 187 10.03 -13.93 8.52
N ILE A 188 9.55 -15.18 8.61
CA ILE A 188 10.26 -16.27 9.28
C ILE A 188 11.59 -16.55 8.56
N ASN A 189 11.57 -16.72 7.24
CA ASN A 189 12.77 -16.98 6.45
C ASN A 189 13.79 -15.84 6.57
N LEU A 190 13.34 -14.58 6.49
CA LEU A 190 14.20 -13.41 6.66
C LEU A 190 14.91 -13.42 8.02
N SER A 191 14.17 -13.67 9.10
CA SER A 191 14.73 -13.72 10.47
C SER A 191 15.75 -14.84 10.67
N GLN A 192 15.68 -15.90 9.86
CA GLN A 192 16.57 -17.05 9.89
C GLN A 192 17.72 -16.97 8.86
N GLY A 193 17.81 -15.86 8.11
CA GLY A 193 18.80 -15.70 7.04
C GLY A 193 18.58 -16.64 5.84
N LYS A 194 17.36 -17.18 5.68
CA LYS A 194 16.99 -18.07 4.58
C LYS A 194 16.48 -17.28 3.37
N ALA A 195 16.61 -17.86 2.18
CA ALA A 195 16.06 -17.29 0.97
C ALA A 195 14.52 -17.16 1.04
N ILE A 196 14.00 -16.05 0.54
CA ILE A 196 12.56 -15.82 0.39
C ILE A 196 12.15 -16.28 -1.02
N ASN A 197 11.31 -17.30 -1.08
CA ASN A 197 10.80 -17.84 -2.33
C ASN A 197 9.32 -18.23 -2.16
N PRO A 198 8.41 -17.63 -2.97
CA PRO A 198 8.68 -16.57 -3.96
C PRO A 198 9.01 -15.23 -3.27
N ALA A 199 9.90 -14.42 -3.87
CA ALA A 199 10.17 -13.06 -3.45
C ALA A 199 9.08 -12.07 -3.94
N GLU A 200 8.28 -12.49 -4.90
CA GLU A 200 7.19 -11.71 -5.48
C GLU A 200 5.95 -12.57 -5.72
N THR A 201 4.79 -12.03 -5.36
CA THR A 201 3.47 -12.61 -5.66
C THR A 201 2.54 -11.53 -6.21
N LYS A 202 1.44 -11.93 -6.82
CA LYS A 202 0.43 -10.99 -7.33
C LYS A 202 -0.32 -10.35 -6.17
N ALA A 203 -0.19 -9.03 -5.98
CA ALA A 203 -1.08 -8.28 -5.11
C ALA A 203 -2.48 -8.21 -5.73
N THR A 204 -3.48 -8.67 -4.99
CA THR A 204 -4.90 -8.64 -5.40
C THR A 204 -5.66 -7.74 -4.45
N GLY A 205 -6.52 -6.86 -4.99
CA GLY A 205 -7.26 -5.92 -4.16
C GLY A 205 -7.86 -4.75 -4.94
N CYS A 206 -8.46 -3.83 -4.22
CA CYS A 206 -8.97 -2.58 -4.79
C CYS A 206 -7.83 -1.61 -5.08
N GLY A 207 -7.88 -0.89 -6.18
CA GLY A 207 -6.92 0.20 -6.46
C GLY A 207 -6.93 1.26 -5.35
N ILE A 208 -5.74 1.73 -4.94
CA ILE A 208 -5.60 2.85 -3.99
C ILE A 208 -6.27 4.10 -4.56
N LYS A 209 -7.10 4.77 -3.76
CA LYS A 209 -7.91 5.92 -4.17
C LYS A 209 -7.12 7.22 -3.97
N ARG A 210 -6.35 7.58 -4.98
CA ARG A 210 -5.55 8.80 -5.03
C ARG A 210 -6.42 10.01 -5.40
N VAL A 211 -6.00 11.20 -4.96
CA VAL A 211 -6.47 12.47 -5.55
C VAL A 211 -5.69 12.70 -6.83
N GLY A 212 -6.39 13.12 -7.90
CA GLY A 212 -5.80 13.49 -9.18
C GLY A 212 -5.16 14.86 -9.13
#